data_6875785e3dcd464cf65a0b3852a89343
#
_entry.id   6875785e3dcd464cf65a0b3852a89343
#
_cell.length_a   1.000
_cell.length_b   1.000
_cell.length_c   1.000
_cell.angle_alpha   90.00
_cell.angle_beta   90.00
_cell.angle_gamma   90.00
#
_symmetry.space_group_name_H-M   'P 1'
#
loop_
_entity.id
_entity.type
_entity.pdbx_description
1 polymer ?
#
loop_
_entity_poly.entity_id
_entity_poly.type
_entity_poly.pdbx_seq_one_letter_code
_entity_poly.pdbx_strand_id
1 'polypeptide(L)'
;AALPDAEKRMMQMFYITVWGKAVEDWDDEEVLSNLYALSDSAVLLGELLELLRYRFEQIDFIDEPVDLGFDCPLDLHCTYTRDQLLVALDFMKPSTVREGVKWLPEKNIDVFFVTLNKADKDYSPTTMYNDYSINESLFHWQSQSTTAENSPTGQRYIHHKERGSKVLLFVR
;
A
#
# COMPACT_ATOMS: atom_id res chain seq x y z
N ALA A 1 -6.83 -15.98 -21.61
CA ALA A 1 -6.77 -16.57 -20.28
C ALA A 1 -6.73 -15.42 -19.28
N ALA A 2 -7.47 -15.52 -18.18
CA ALA A 2 -7.37 -14.53 -17.11
C ALA A 2 -5.96 -14.60 -16.47
N LEU A 3 -5.39 -13.43 -16.14
CA LEU A 3 -4.13 -13.37 -15.40
C LEU A 3 -4.33 -13.93 -13.99
N PRO A 4 -3.32 -14.57 -13.38
CA PRO A 4 -3.31 -14.86 -11.95
C PRO A 4 -3.53 -13.59 -11.12
N ASP A 5 -4.15 -13.72 -9.95
CA ASP A 5 -4.55 -12.57 -9.12
C ASP A 5 -3.38 -11.66 -8.73
N ALA A 6 -2.22 -12.21 -8.41
CA ALA A 6 -1.03 -11.41 -8.10
C ALA A 6 -0.54 -10.61 -9.32
N GLU A 7 -0.50 -11.23 -10.50
CA GLU A 7 -0.12 -10.54 -11.74
C GLU A 7 -1.12 -9.45 -12.11
N LYS A 8 -2.42 -9.70 -11.91
CA LYS A 8 -3.47 -8.69 -12.10
C LYS A 8 -3.23 -7.49 -11.16
N ARG A 9 -2.98 -7.71 -9.88
CA ARG A 9 -2.67 -6.63 -8.93
C ARG A 9 -1.40 -5.87 -9.29
N MET A 10 -0.37 -6.57 -9.72
CA MET A 10 0.87 -5.92 -10.20
C MET A 10 0.61 -5.02 -11.41
N MET A 11 -0.18 -5.47 -12.37
CA MET A 11 -0.59 -4.66 -13.52
C MET A 11 -1.42 -3.44 -13.10
N GLN A 12 -2.27 -3.58 -12.09
CA GLN A 12 -3.04 -2.48 -11.52
C GLN A 12 -2.13 -1.46 -10.82
N MET A 13 -1.14 -1.91 -10.05
CA MET A 13 -0.14 -1.03 -9.44
C MET A 13 0.68 -0.28 -10.50
N PHE A 14 1.10 -0.96 -11.56
CA PHE A 14 1.79 -0.35 -12.69
C PHE A 14 0.91 0.70 -13.37
N TYR A 15 -0.34 0.37 -13.65
CA TYR A 15 -1.28 1.28 -14.30
C TYR A 15 -1.49 2.56 -13.49
N ILE A 16 -1.77 2.47 -12.20
CA ILE A 16 -1.97 3.66 -11.36
C ILE A 16 -0.70 4.51 -11.26
N THR A 17 0.47 3.88 -11.32
CA THR A 17 1.76 4.57 -11.31
C THR A 17 1.98 5.40 -12.57
N VAL A 18 1.65 4.84 -13.74
CA VAL A 18 1.90 5.49 -15.03
C VAL A 18 0.82 6.53 -15.36
N TRP A 19 -0.44 6.21 -15.15
CA TRP A 19 -1.55 7.09 -15.53
C TRP A 19 -2.03 8.00 -14.40
N GLY A 20 -1.63 7.77 -13.16
CA GLY A 20 -1.99 8.61 -12.00
C GLY A 20 -3.49 8.68 -11.73
N LYS A 21 -4.28 7.83 -12.36
CA LYS A 21 -5.73 7.79 -12.15
C LYS A 21 -6.04 6.97 -10.91
N ALA A 22 -6.77 7.58 -9.98
CA ALA A 22 -7.56 6.82 -9.03
C ALA A 22 -8.59 6.00 -9.81
N VAL A 23 -8.49 4.68 -9.72
CA VAL A 23 -9.38 3.79 -10.45
C VAL A 23 -10.65 3.66 -9.64
N GLU A 24 -11.53 4.67 -9.71
CA GLU A 24 -12.83 4.62 -9.04
C GLU A 24 -13.77 3.61 -9.70
N ASP A 25 -13.65 3.48 -11.01
CA ASP A 25 -14.36 2.51 -11.83
C ASP A 25 -13.33 1.77 -12.68
N TRP A 26 -12.74 0.73 -12.10
CA TRP A 26 -11.77 -0.10 -12.81
C TRP A 26 -12.46 -0.86 -13.93
N ASP A 27 -12.21 -0.43 -15.16
CA ASP A 27 -12.63 -1.11 -16.37
C ASP A 27 -11.44 -1.88 -16.96
N ASP A 28 -11.50 -3.19 -16.92
CA ASP A 28 -10.47 -4.08 -17.46
C ASP A 28 -10.22 -3.80 -18.96
N GLU A 29 -11.26 -3.42 -19.72
CA GLU A 29 -11.13 -3.08 -21.15
C GLU A 29 -10.37 -1.78 -21.35
N GLU A 30 -10.68 -0.73 -20.59
CA GLU A 30 -9.96 0.55 -20.64
C GLU A 30 -8.48 0.36 -20.27
N VAL A 31 -8.22 -0.38 -19.21
CA VAL A 31 -6.87 -0.67 -18.73
C VAL A 31 -6.06 -1.40 -19.80
N LEU A 32 -6.61 -2.48 -20.38
CA LEU A 32 -5.96 -3.22 -21.43
C LEU A 32 -5.74 -2.37 -22.68
N SER A 33 -6.72 -1.54 -23.07
CA SER A 33 -6.59 -0.62 -24.21
C SER A 33 -5.44 0.36 -24.01
N ASN A 34 -5.33 0.97 -22.83
CA ASN A 34 -4.25 1.89 -22.51
C ASN A 34 -2.87 1.18 -22.45
N LEU A 35 -2.81 -0.04 -21.93
CA LEU A 35 -1.58 -0.83 -21.93
C LEU A 35 -1.16 -1.24 -23.35
N TYR A 36 -2.11 -1.62 -24.21
CA TYR A 36 -1.83 -1.89 -25.62
C TYR A 36 -1.34 -0.65 -26.38
N ALA A 37 -1.89 0.53 -26.05
CA ALA A 37 -1.42 1.78 -26.66
C ALA A 37 0.05 2.09 -26.34
N LEU A 38 0.61 1.61 -25.22
CA LEU A 38 2.05 1.68 -24.96
C LEU A 38 2.85 0.86 -25.97
N SER A 39 2.30 -0.25 -26.50
CA SER A 39 2.99 -1.11 -27.47
C SER A 39 3.18 -0.44 -28.83
N ASP A 40 2.45 0.62 -29.13
CA ASP A 40 2.58 1.36 -30.38
C ASP A 40 3.88 2.17 -30.44
N SER A 41 4.56 2.38 -29.31
CA SER A 41 5.83 3.08 -29.21
C SER A 41 6.95 2.16 -28.73
N ALA A 42 7.68 1.56 -29.66
CA ALA A 42 8.84 0.72 -29.34
C ALA A 42 9.93 1.49 -28.55
N VAL A 43 10.06 2.80 -28.81
CA VAL A 43 11.02 3.66 -28.10
C VAL A 43 10.62 3.80 -26.64
N LEU A 44 9.36 4.14 -26.35
CA LEU A 44 8.85 4.29 -25.00
C LEU A 44 8.95 2.97 -24.22
N LEU A 45 8.59 1.85 -24.84
CA LEU A 45 8.75 0.52 -24.21
C LEU A 45 10.21 0.20 -23.89
N GLY A 46 11.13 0.55 -24.81
CA GLY A 46 12.57 0.38 -24.59
C GLY A 46 13.04 1.16 -23.38
N GLU A 47 12.70 2.44 -23.31
CA GLU A 47 13.07 3.32 -22.18
C GLU A 47 12.47 2.83 -20.85
N LEU A 48 11.20 2.40 -20.84
CA LEU A 48 10.56 1.81 -19.64
C LEU A 48 11.28 0.54 -19.18
N LEU A 49 11.63 -0.35 -20.10
CA LEU A 49 12.38 -1.57 -19.79
C LEU A 49 13.76 -1.28 -19.22
N GLU A 50 14.48 -0.32 -19.79
CA GLU A 50 15.79 0.11 -19.29
C GLU A 50 15.67 0.71 -17.88
N LEU A 51 14.66 1.57 -17.66
CA LEU A 51 14.39 2.14 -16.34
C LEU A 51 14.06 1.07 -15.30
N LEU A 52 13.20 0.10 -15.64
CA LEU A 52 12.85 -0.99 -14.73
C LEU A 52 14.07 -1.87 -14.41
N ARG A 53 14.90 -2.19 -15.40
CA ARG A 53 16.15 -2.95 -15.20
C ARG A 53 17.11 -2.18 -14.30
N TYR A 54 17.32 -0.90 -14.59
CA TYR A 54 18.16 -0.03 -13.75
C TYR A 54 17.67 0.01 -12.31
N ARG A 55 16.38 0.16 -12.08
CA ARG A 55 15.80 0.17 -10.72
C ARG A 55 15.92 -1.18 -10.05
N PHE A 56 15.73 -2.27 -10.78
CA PHE A 56 15.90 -3.63 -10.26
C PHE A 56 17.35 -3.89 -9.82
N GLU A 57 18.33 -3.44 -10.59
CA GLU A 57 19.75 -3.55 -10.24
C GLU A 57 20.17 -2.71 -9.02
N GLN A 58 19.34 -1.72 -8.64
CA GLN A 58 19.57 -0.89 -7.46
C GLN A 58 18.91 -1.45 -6.17
N ILE A 59 18.23 -2.57 -6.27
CA ILE A 59 17.67 -3.25 -5.12
C ILE A 59 18.81 -3.97 -4.39
N ASP A 60 19.10 -3.54 -3.16
CA ASP A 60 20.16 -4.07 -2.30
C ASP A 60 19.61 -4.76 -1.02
N PHE A 61 18.31 -5.08 -1.02
CA PHE A 61 17.67 -5.87 0.02
C PHE A 61 17.22 -7.22 -0.54
N ILE A 62 17.03 -8.19 0.37
CA ILE A 62 16.52 -9.51 0.02
C ILE A 62 15.01 -9.39 -0.22
N ASP A 63 14.53 -9.88 -1.36
CA ASP A 63 13.10 -10.00 -1.66
C ASP A 63 12.47 -10.96 -0.65
N GLU A 64 11.61 -10.43 0.19
CA GLU A 64 10.84 -11.21 1.16
C GLU A 64 9.36 -10.92 0.98
N PRO A 65 8.62 -11.82 0.30
CA PRO A 65 7.21 -11.61 0.02
C PRO A 65 6.38 -11.58 1.31
N VAL A 66 5.40 -10.70 1.33
CA VAL A 66 4.48 -10.57 2.48
C VAL A 66 3.45 -11.69 2.45
N ASP A 67 3.48 -12.58 3.44
CA ASP A 67 2.45 -13.60 3.60
C ASP A 67 1.19 -13.02 4.27
N LEU A 68 0.19 -12.76 3.46
CA LEU A 68 -1.13 -12.29 3.90
C LEU A 68 -2.21 -13.38 3.83
N GLY A 69 -1.86 -14.61 3.42
CA GLY A 69 -2.81 -15.70 3.19
C GLY A 69 -3.50 -15.63 1.83
N PHE A 70 -3.04 -14.75 0.96
CA PHE A 70 -3.43 -14.64 -0.45
C PHE A 70 -2.25 -14.06 -1.25
N ASP A 71 -2.22 -14.31 -2.55
CA ASP A 71 -1.19 -13.77 -3.44
C ASP A 71 -1.21 -12.25 -3.44
N CYS A 72 -0.14 -11.63 -2.94
CA CYS A 72 -0.01 -10.19 -2.84
C CYS A 72 1.36 -9.76 -3.39
N PRO A 73 1.42 -8.83 -4.35
CA PRO A 73 2.67 -8.39 -4.95
C PRO A 73 3.37 -7.32 -4.10
N LEU A 74 3.50 -7.57 -2.80
CA LEU A 74 4.22 -6.72 -1.86
C LEU A 74 5.35 -7.50 -1.21
N ASP A 75 6.52 -6.87 -1.11
CA ASP A 75 7.68 -7.37 -0.40
C ASP A 75 7.96 -6.53 0.84
N LEU A 76 8.50 -7.18 1.88
CA LEU A 76 8.92 -6.49 3.09
C LEU A 76 10.05 -5.50 2.77
N HIS A 77 10.08 -4.39 3.47
CA HIS A 77 11.08 -3.33 3.35
C HIS A 77 11.11 -2.60 2.00
N CYS A 78 10.24 -2.94 1.06
CA CYS A 78 10.09 -2.21 -0.20
C CYS A 78 9.36 -0.89 -0.02
N THR A 79 9.65 0.05 -0.93
CA THR A 79 9.02 1.37 -0.95
C THR A 79 7.87 1.41 -1.94
N TYR A 80 6.69 1.79 -1.45
CA TYR A 80 5.47 1.92 -2.24
C TYR A 80 4.81 3.28 -2.01
N THR A 81 4.08 3.76 -2.99
CA THR A 81 3.12 4.83 -2.76
C THR A 81 1.87 4.28 -2.04
N ARG A 82 1.12 5.15 -1.36
CA ARG A 82 -0.14 4.75 -0.73
C ARG A 82 -1.11 4.10 -1.72
N ASP A 83 -1.19 4.63 -2.93
CA ASP A 83 -2.11 4.15 -3.94
C ASP A 83 -1.68 2.76 -4.46
N GLN A 84 -0.39 2.54 -4.68
CA GLN A 84 0.14 1.22 -5.03
C GLN A 84 -0.19 0.18 -3.96
N LEU A 85 0.02 0.51 -2.69
CA LEU A 85 -0.26 -0.37 -1.55
C LEU A 85 -1.73 -0.77 -1.48
N LEU A 86 -2.63 0.21 -1.58
CA LEU A 86 -4.06 -0.03 -1.48
C LEU A 86 -4.57 -0.86 -2.67
N VAL A 87 -4.08 -0.58 -3.87
CA VAL A 87 -4.42 -1.36 -5.06
C VAL A 87 -3.88 -2.80 -4.98
N ALA A 88 -2.66 -3.02 -4.47
CA ALA A 88 -2.12 -4.35 -4.21
C ALA A 88 -2.99 -5.17 -3.23
N LEU A 89 -3.74 -4.49 -2.38
CA LEU A 89 -4.71 -5.07 -1.44
C LEU A 89 -6.15 -5.09 -1.98
N ASP A 90 -6.35 -4.94 -3.29
CA ASP A 90 -7.66 -4.88 -3.97
C ASP A 90 -8.56 -3.71 -3.53
N PHE A 91 -7.99 -2.67 -2.95
CA PHE A 91 -8.75 -1.46 -2.63
C PHE A 91 -8.65 -0.44 -3.77
N MET A 92 -9.68 -0.40 -4.63
CA MET A 92 -9.67 0.34 -5.89
C MET A 92 -10.05 1.82 -5.78
N LYS A 93 -10.28 2.34 -4.57
CA LYS A 93 -10.58 3.76 -4.32
C LYS A 93 -9.55 4.44 -3.41
N PRO A 94 -8.23 4.35 -3.73
CA PRO A 94 -7.16 4.81 -2.84
C PRO A 94 -7.26 6.30 -2.52
N SER A 95 -7.73 7.13 -3.43
CA SER A 95 -7.94 8.58 -3.25
C SER A 95 -8.92 8.92 -2.12
N THR A 96 -9.80 7.98 -1.74
CA THR A 96 -10.74 8.16 -0.64
C THR A 96 -10.11 8.00 0.75
N VAL A 97 -8.91 7.41 0.82
CA VAL A 97 -8.19 7.18 2.08
C VAL A 97 -7.35 8.40 2.42
N ARG A 98 -7.87 9.24 3.31
CA ARG A 98 -7.18 10.45 3.80
C ARG A 98 -6.57 10.27 5.18
N GLU A 99 -7.02 9.26 5.91
CA GLU A 99 -6.62 8.97 7.28
C GLU A 99 -5.34 8.13 7.33
N GLY A 100 -4.70 8.10 8.50
CA GLY A 100 -3.50 7.29 8.76
C GLY A 100 -3.78 5.79 8.90
N VAL A 101 -5.05 5.36 8.88
CA VAL A 101 -5.43 3.95 9.01
C VAL A 101 -6.52 3.61 8.01
N LYS A 102 -6.40 2.44 7.38
CA LYS A 102 -7.46 1.85 6.55
C LYS A 102 -7.74 0.42 7.00
N TRP A 103 -8.97 0.16 7.41
CA TRP A 103 -9.47 -1.18 7.65
C TRP A 103 -10.01 -1.81 6.37
N LEU A 104 -9.59 -3.03 6.07
CA LEU A 104 -10.04 -3.86 4.95
C LEU A 104 -10.73 -5.11 5.51
N PRO A 105 -12.04 -5.05 5.76
CA PRO A 105 -12.78 -6.12 6.47
C PRO A 105 -12.76 -7.45 5.74
N GLU A 106 -12.85 -7.42 4.42
CA GLU A 106 -12.89 -8.63 3.57
C GLU A 106 -11.59 -9.42 3.59
N LYS A 107 -10.47 -8.74 3.92
CA LYS A 107 -9.15 -9.34 4.04
C LYS A 107 -8.71 -9.50 5.50
N ASN A 108 -9.48 -8.97 6.45
CA ASN A 108 -9.13 -8.93 7.87
C ASN A 108 -7.78 -8.25 8.14
N ILE A 109 -7.55 -7.10 7.47
CA ILE A 109 -6.27 -6.36 7.50
C ILE A 109 -6.51 -4.91 7.90
N ASP A 110 -5.72 -4.40 8.87
CA ASP A 110 -5.56 -2.98 9.13
C ASP A 110 -4.26 -2.48 8.47
N VAL A 111 -4.35 -1.43 7.68
CA VAL A 111 -3.20 -0.77 7.03
C VAL A 111 -2.91 0.53 7.74
N PHE A 112 -1.71 0.66 8.33
CA PHE A 112 -1.27 1.83 9.06
C PHE A 112 -0.26 2.62 8.24
N PHE A 113 -0.57 3.89 7.98
CA PHE A 113 0.30 4.84 7.30
C PHE A 113 0.87 5.82 8.33
N VAL A 114 2.12 5.64 8.69
CA VAL A 114 2.79 6.42 9.74
C VAL A 114 3.78 7.40 9.10
N THR A 115 3.75 8.65 9.55
CA THR A 115 4.72 9.68 9.19
C THR A 115 5.54 10.01 10.44
N LEU A 116 6.86 9.72 10.42
CA LEU A 116 7.74 9.98 11.55
C LEU A 116 8.16 11.45 11.64
N ASN A 117 8.52 12.05 10.49
CA ASN A 117 8.96 13.44 10.44
C ASN A 117 7.78 14.38 10.19
N LYS A 118 7.10 14.77 11.27
CA LYS A 118 5.98 15.72 11.23
C LYS A 118 6.51 17.12 11.56
N ALA A 119 6.50 18.04 10.60
CA ALA A 119 6.79 19.43 10.88
C ALA A 119 5.60 20.09 11.61
N ASP A 120 5.85 20.84 12.66
CA ASP A 120 4.83 21.47 13.52
C ASP A 120 3.80 22.33 12.74
N LYS A 121 4.24 22.91 11.63
CA LYS A 121 3.39 23.73 10.74
C LYS A 121 2.35 22.94 9.93
N ASP A 122 2.56 21.63 9.79
CA ASP A 122 1.74 20.78 8.92
C ASP A 122 0.69 19.97 9.71
N TYR A 123 0.77 19.99 11.05
CA TYR A 123 -0.09 19.18 11.93
C TYR A 123 -0.63 19.99 13.09
N SER A 124 -1.89 19.75 13.43
CA SER A 124 -2.46 20.29 14.67
C SER A 124 -1.95 19.52 15.89
N PRO A 125 -1.98 20.12 17.10
CA PRO A 125 -1.57 19.42 18.33
C PRO A 125 -2.29 18.08 18.56
N THR A 126 -3.52 17.94 18.08
CA THR A 126 -4.33 16.71 18.21
C THR A 126 -3.96 15.62 17.20
N THR A 127 -3.15 15.93 16.18
CA THR A 127 -2.69 15.00 15.14
C THR A 127 -1.19 14.76 15.17
N MET A 128 -0.47 15.36 16.11
CA MET A 128 0.95 15.11 16.35
C MET A 128 1.14 13.88 17.25
N TYR A 129 0.95 12.70 16.65
CA TYR A 129 1.23 11.44 17.34
C TYR A 129 2.73 11.22 17.48
N ASN A 130 3.13 10.66 18.62
CA ASN A 130 4.52 10.35 18.89
C ASN A 130 4.82 8.89 18.52
N ASP A 131 4.96 8.66 17.23
CA ASP A 131 5.25 7.33 16.68
C ASP A 131 6.77 7.16 16.51
N TYR A 132 7.33 6.03 16.95
CA TYR A 132 8.77 5.76 16.84
C TYR A 132 9.09 4.27 16.91
N SER A 133 10.22 3.88 16.31
CA SER A 133 10.77 2.53 16.47
C SER A 133 11.45 2.41 17.84
N ILE A 134 11.06 1.41 18.62
CA ILE A 134 11.70 1.10 19.90
C ILE A 134 12.98 0.28 19.65
N ASN A 135 12.92 -0.71 18.76
CA ASN A 135 14.02 -1.54 18.30
C ASN A 135 13.64 -2.22 16.98
N GLU A 136 14.43 -3.17 16.53
CA GLU A 136 14.21 -3.91 15.27
C GLU A 136 12.87 -4.66 15.18
N SER A 137 12.27 -5.01 16.32
CA SER A 137 11.05 -5.83 16.38
C SER A 137 9.85 -5.10 16.95
N LEU A 138 10.04 -3.92 17.54
CA LEU A 138 9.00 -3.20 18.25
C LEU A 138 8.87 -1.77 17.75
N PHE A 139 7.65 -1.40 17.45
CA PHE A 139 7.27 -0.06 17.03
C PHE A 139 6.20 0.51 17.97
N HIS A 140 6.44 1.71 18.51
CA HIS A 140 5.44 2.46 19.24
C HIS A 140 4.55 3.23 18.26
N TRP A 141 3.25 2.99 18.35
CA TRP A 141 2.24 3.67 17.54
C TRP A 141 1.10 4.16 18.41
N GLN A 142 0.64 5.37 18.13
CA GLN A 142 -0.52 5.96 18.80
C GLN A 142 -1.74 5.88 17.90
N SER A 143 -2.83 5.30 18.43
CA SER A 143 -4.11 5.28 17.73
C SER A 143 -4.66 6.69 17.52
N GLN A 144 -5.53 6.84 16.54
CA GLN A 144 -6.22 8.10 16.27
C GLN A 144 -6.95 8.59 17.53
N SER A 145 -6.95 9.89 17.76
CA SER A 145 -7.58 10.53 18.94
C SER A 145 -9.07 10.19 19.15
N THR A 146 -9.74 9.80 18.05
CA THR A 146 -11.14 9.36 18.05
C THR A 146 -11.32 7.87 18.39
N THR A 147 -10.23 7.11 18.51
CA THR A 147 -10.27 5.67 18.78
C THR A 147 -10.09 5.39 20.26
N ALA A 148 -11.18 5.19 20.96
CA ALA A 148 -11.13 4.77 22.37
C ALA A 148 -10.77 3.29 22.49
N GLU A 149 -10.10 2.90 23.58
CA GLU A 149 -9.70 1.53 23.87
C GLU A 149 -10.88 0.55 23.80
N ASN A 150 -12.02 0.91 24.38
CA ASN A 150 -13.23 0.10 24.43
C ASN A 150 -14.10 0.16 23.16
N SER A 151 -13.68 0.94 22.14
CA SER A 151 -14.38 0.98 20.87
C SER A 151 -14.15 -0.30 20.06
N PRO A 152 -15.04 -0.67 19.10
CA PRO A 152 -14.83 -1.82 18.24
C PRO A 152 -13.48 -1.79 17.49
N THR A 153 -13.03 -0.59 17.09
CA THR A 153 -11.74 -0.37 16.44
C THR A 153 -10.57 -0.55 17.41
N GLY A 154 -10.64 0.04 18.60
CA GLY A 154 -9.61 -0.14 19.64
C GLY A 154 -9.45 -1.61 20.03
N GLN A 155 -10.57 -2.30 20.26
CA GLN A 155 -10.57 -3.73 20.56
C GLN A 155 -10.03 -4.60 19.42
N ARG A 156 -10.21 -4.19 18.16
CA ARG A 156 -9.60 -4.89 17.01
C ARG A 156 -8.08 -4.73 17.04
N TYR A 157 -7.55 -3.55 17.31
CA TYR A 157 -6.11 -3.33 17.40
C TYR A 157 -5.47 -4.12 18.53
N ILE A 158 -6.09 -4.12 19.73
CA ILE A 158 -5.56 -4.83 20.90
C ILE A 158 -5.56 -6.35 20.69
N HIS A 159 -6.66 -6.87 20.14
CA HIS A 159 -6.87 -8.31 19.99
C HIS A 159 -6.64 -8.82 18.57
N HIS A 160 -5.85 -8.11 17.75
CA HIS A 160 -5.65 -8.48 16.34
C HIS A 160 -5.15 -9.91 16.16
N LYS A 161 -4.18 -10.37 17.00
CA LYS A 161 -3.64 -11.72 16.95
C LYS A 161 -4.70 -12.78 17.27
N GLU A 162 -5.49 -12.57 18.32
CA GLU A 162 -6.56 -13.48 18.75
C GLU A 162 -7.67 -13.60 17.71
N ARG A 163 -7.93 -12.51 16.99
CA ARG A 163 -8.93 -12.42 15.92
C ARG A 163 -8.39 -12.84 14.55
N GLY A 164 -7.12 -13.20 14.47
CA GLY A 164 -6.46 -13.55 13.22
C GLY A 164 -6.38 -12.38 12.22
N SER A 165 -6.56 -11.13 12.67
CA SER A 165 -6.38 -9.97 11.81
C SER A 165 -4.89 -9.60 11.71
N LYS A 166 -4.51 -9.09 10.55
CA LYS A 166 -3.13 -8.66 10.26
C LYS A 166 -3.03 -7.15 10.29
N VAL A 167 -1.89 -6.66 10.71
CA VAL A 167 -1.55 -5.22 10.68
C VAL A 167 -0.38 -5.04 9.72
N LEU A 168 -0.57 -4.20 8.71
CA LEU A 168 0.50 -3.76 7.81
C LEU A 168 0.92 -2.35 8.21
N LEU A 169 2.19 -2.17 8.52
CA LEU A 169 2.77 -0.90 8.93
C LEU A 169 3.63 -0.33 7.80
N PHE A 170 3.25 0.85 7.31
CA PHE A 170 4.02 1.62 6.33
C PHE A 170 4.49 2.93 6.96
N VAL A 171 5.81 3.13 6.94
CA VAL A 171 6.47 4.25 7.60
C VAL A 171 7.18 5.13 6.57
N ARG A 172 7.07 6.47 6.72
CA ARG A 172 7.78 7.46 5.89
C ARG A 172 8.37 8.59 6.73
#